data_f9e824ea32f877409a0fa3083652d150
#
_entry.id   f9e824ea32f877409a0fa3083652d150
#
_cell.length_a   1.000
_cell.length_b   1.000
_cell.length_c   1.000
_cell.angle_alpha   90.00
_cell.angle_beta   90.00
_cell.angle_gamma   90.00
#
_symmetry.space_group_name_H-M   'P 1'
#
loop_
_entity.id
_entity.type
_entity.pdbx_description
1 polymer ?
#
loop_
_entity_poly.entity_id
_entity_poly.type
_entity_poly.pdbx_seq_one_letter_code
_entity_poly.pdbx_strand_id
1 'polypeptide(L)'
;MLPLPPPPPAGMGFAMPMFRDWVPKCIQPWIYVLCVFGFQFSGGMYLGALEDIQGSTNFMIEDLMMLLYANLAGMAIYFPMLFRMKFRFTNQQLIIGSAIVVSVCNLVTIHTTFMPLLLVVCFIEGMAKLQGTFEHMSNIQLWITPRRDFAVFFPVLHIVLLTSIEGSAFLAAWFGYHFTWQMMHIFIVGFMCLIMTVQLVLCRPFCPMPQRLSLKGIDLPSGLLISLIMLVVCYICVYGDYKMWMDSRELRILVGVAILLTGMLIHRLMRVSNPYVDFKIFRLRNVLLIMVVVIVGEFLFGCEHTLEEILCAEVLKLEEHTKEELFLWALPGFYIGIAIDLLWLKVLKWKVWKLFAIGFGFILAYALLMYFTLDMGVNIEQFRLPIICRGAAYSILAATLMWSLDESVPDLEQFFMGLFVFNIFHMYLAGAAGYGIYTHWFSTFMNDDIARYGQQLTLTHINMQQFDFNAFMDSYMPSMMNVAIKQIYGIVIWISGIMTLLFMALDIPAVRTNVRKVPMWPVYGIEYLARLTGKKKRNLRKKKKIIVKRIVSVKKNI
;
A
#
# COMPACT_ATOMS: atom_id res chain seq x y z
N MET A 1 -23.09 1.12 32.93
CA MET A 1 -22.59 1.58 31.63
C MET A 1 -22.68 3.10 31.67
N LEU A 2 -21.54 3.77 31.71
CA LEU A 2 -21.51 5.22 31.53
C LEU A 2 -21.95 5.49 30.08
N PRO A 3 -22.86 6.44 29.81
CA PRO A 3 -23.25 6.79 28.46
C PRO A 3 -22.01 7.29 27.73
N LEU A 4 -21.79 6.77 26.53
CA LEU A 4 -20.74 7.29 25.64
C LEU A 4 -21.01 8.77 25.39
N PRO A 5 -19.99 9.63 25.40
CA PRO A 5 -20.18 11.03 25.12
C PRO A 5 -20.90 11.20 23.76
N PRO A 6 -21.84 12.14 23.64
CA PRO A 6 -22.53 12.39 22.39
C PRO A 6 -21.52 12.67 21.28
N PRO A 7 -21.82 12.27 20.02
CA PRO A 7 -20.94 12.58 18.91
C PRO A 7 -20.72 14.08 18.85
N PRO A 8 -19.48 14.53 18.69
CA PRO A 8 -19.16 15.94 18.72
C PRO A 8 -19.87 16.70 17.58
N PRO A 9 -20.19 17.98 17.77
CA PRO A 9 -20.76 18.80 16.72
C PRO A 9 -19.78 18.91 15.55
N ALA A 10 -20.29 18.81 14.33
CA ALA A 10 -19.52 19.01 13.12
C ALA A 10 -18.98 20.44 13.04
N GLY A 11 -17.67 20.62 12.87
CA GLY A 11 -17.06 21.91 12.65
C GLY A 11 -15.66 22.07 13.27
N MET A 12 -14.97 23.14 12.93
CA MET A 12 -13.61 23.46 13.40
C MET A 12 -13.45 23.62 14.94
N GLY A 13 -14.53 23.47 15.71
CA GLY A 13 -14.54 23.55 17.17
C GLY A 13 -14.44 22.21 17.91
N PHE A 14 -14.20 21.10 17.19
CA PHE A 14 -14.13 19.79 17.81
C PHE A 14 -12.81 19.58 18.55
N ALA A 15 -12.89 19.35 19.86
CA ALA A 15 -11.73 18.96 20.67
C ALA A 15 -11.54 17.44 20.61
N MET A 16 -10.38 16.99 20.14
CA MET A 16 -10.02 15.56 20.16
C MET A 16 -9.83 15.09 21.61
N PRO A 17 -10.49 14.01 22.05
CA PRO A 17 -10.51 13.61 23.47
C PRO A 17 -9.14 13.19 24.02
N MET A 18 -8.15 12.94 23.16
CA MET A 18 -6.80 12.56 23.52
C MET A 18 -5.87 13.74 23.78
N PHE A 19 -6.24 14.97 23.42
CA PHE A 19 -5.44 16.15 23.74
C PHE A 19 -5.72 16.67 25.15
N ARG A 20 -4.73 17.33 25.75
CA ARG A 20 -4.91 18.07 27.00
C ARG A 20 -5.73 19.34 26.75
N ASP A 21 -6.47 19.80 27.76
CA ASP A 21 -7.47 20.86 27.62
C ASP A 21 -6.88 22.22 27.25
N TRP A 22 -5.59 22.46 27.51
CA TRP A 22 -4.89 23.70 27.17
C TRP A 22 -4.44 23.80 25.71
N VAL A 23 -4.47 22.67 24.95
CA VAL A 23 -4.07 22.66 23.54
C VAL A 23 -5.17 23.25 22.66
N PRO A 24 -4.89 24.32 21.86
CA PRO A 24 -5.88 24.95 21.00
C PRO A 24 -6.51 23.96 20.02
N LYS A 25 -7.83 23.96 19.94
CA LYS A 25 -8.61 23.00 19.12
C LYS A 25 -8.28 23.06 17.63
N CYS A 26 -7.94 24.24 17.12
CA CYS A 26 -7.60 24.45 15.70
C CYS A 26 -6.28 23.78 15.30
N ILE A 27 -5.35 23.58 16.25
CA ILE A 27 -4.02 23.01 15.99
C ILE A 27 -4.04 21.48 16.10
N GLN A 28 -4.93 20.90 16.92
CA GLN A 28 -4.97 19.48 17.21
C GLN A 28 -4.97 18.57 15.96
N PRO A 29 -5.79 18.79 14.91
CA PRO A 29 -5.77 17.97 13.71
C PRO A 29 -4.46 18.04 12.95
N TRP A 30 -3.88 19.24 12.86
CA TRP A 30 -2.62 19.47 12.14
C TRP A 30 -1.43 18.79 12.80
N ILE A 31 -1.42 18.71 14.14
CA ILE A 31 -0.42 17.92 14.87
C ILE A 31 -0.50 16.46 14.44
N TYR A 32 -1.70 15.90 14.32
CA TYR A 32 -1.84 14.52 13.86
C TYR A 32 -1.49 14.32 12.39
N VAL A 33 -1.81 15.27 11.52
CA VAL A 33 -1.37 15.24 10.12
C VAL A 33 0.17 15.22 10.05
N LEU A 34 0.83 16.10 10.82
CA LEU A 34 2.29 16.12 10.90
C LEU A 34 2.85 14.77 11.38
N CYS A 35 2.24 14.18 12.42
CA CYS A 35 2.68 12.87 12.93
C CYS A 35 2.49 11.74 11.90
N VAL A 36 1.43 11.79 11.05
CA VAL A 36 1.26 10.85 9.95
C VAL A 36 2.40 10.94 8.96
N PHE A 37 2.78 12.15 8.55
CA PHE A 37 3.94 12.35 7.67
C PHE A 37 5.21 11.72 8.26
N GLY A 38 5.46 11.92 9.56
CA GLY A 38 6.62 11.31 10.22
C GLY A 38 6.63 9.79 10.13
N PHE A 39 5.51 9.12 10.40
CA PHE A 39 5.44 7.67 10.25
C PHE A 39 5.48 7.21 8.80
N GLN A 40 4.87 7.96 7.88
CA GLN A 40 4.86 7.60 6.46
C GLN A 40 6.23 7.80 5.80
N PHE A 41 7.01 8.76 6.23
CA PHE A 41 8.37 8.95 5.74
C PHE A 41 9.33 7.82 6.16
N SER A 42 9.04 7.06 7.22
CA SER A 42 9.79 5.86 7.54
C SER A 42 9.52 4.77 6.51
N GLY A 43 10.55 4.25 5.87
CA GLY A 43 10.42 3.26 4.79
C GLY A 43 11.31 2.04 4.93
N GLY A 44 12.21 2.03 5.89
CA GLY A 44 13.25 1.00 6.02
C GLY A 44 14.37 1.20 5.01
N MET A 45 14.13 0.95 3.73
CA MET A 45 14.96 1.40 2.61
C MET A 45 14.18 2.40 1.77
N TYR A 46 14.88 3.40 1.25
CA TYR A 46 14.26 4.52 0.56
C TYR A 46 14.53 4.44 -0.93
N LEU A 47 13.48 4.48 -1.74
CA LEU A 47 13.59 4.42 -3.20
C LEU A 47 14.49 5.52 -3.76
N GLY A 48 14.35 6.77 -3.27
CA GLY A 48 15.15 7.89 -3.71
C GLY A 48 16.60 7.91 -3.21
N ALA A 49 17.11 6.81 -2.61
CA ALA A 49 18.50 6.68 -2.19
C ALA A 49 19.10 5.33 -2.59
N LEU A 50 18.49 4.60 -3.52
CA LEU A 50 18.92 3.25 -3.89
C LEU A 50 20.31 3.24 -4.52
N GLU A 51 20.59 4.16 -5.46
CA GLU A 51 21.87 4.29 -6.13
C GLU A 51 22.99 4.70 -5.14
N ASP A 52 22.70 5.63 -4.24
CA ASP A 52 23.65 6.07 -3.20
C ASP A 52 23.99 4.93 -2.23
N ILE A 53 22.98 4.14 -1.84
CA ILE A 53 23.18 2.98 -0.97
C ILE A 53 23.98 1.91 -1.70
N GLN A 54 23.65 1.60 -2.94
CA GLN A 54 24.37 0.64 -3.77
C GLN A 54 25.82 1.07 -4.01
N GLY A 55 26.04 2.34 -4.32
CA GLY A 55 27.39 2.89 -4.55
C GLY A 55 28.28 2.93 -3.30
N SER A 56 27.68 2.99 -2.11
CA SER A 56 28.41 3.07 -0.83
C SER A 56 28.47 1.76 -0.06
N THR A 57 27.72 0.74 -0.49
CA THR A 57 27.63 -0.57 0.16
C THR A 57 27.89 -1.68 -0.88
N ASN A 58 27.92 -2.93 -0.42
CA ASN A 58 28.04 -4.10 -1.32
C ASN A 58 26.66 -4.70 -1.67
N PHE A 59 25.57 -3.95 -1.51
CA PHE A 59 24.24 -4.40 -1.86
C PHE A 59 24.01 -4.32 -3.37
N MET A 60 23.31 -5.33 -3.89
CA MET A 60 22.73 -5.27 -5.23
C MET A 60 21.38 -4.56 -5.16
N ILE A 61 20.87 -4.10 -6.31
CA ILE A 61 19.55 -3.46 -6.38
C ILE A 61 18.44 -4.43 -5.89
N GLU A 62 18.56 -5.73 -6.18
CA GLU A 62 17.65 -6.76 -5.74
C GLU A 62 17.63 -6.90 -4.20
N ASP A 63 18.79 -6.74 -3.54
CA ASP A 63 18.87 -6.75 -2.09
C ASP A 63 18.07 -5.58 -1.49
N LEU A 64 18.22 -4.39 -2.04
CA LEU A 64 17.52 -3.18 -1.59
C LEU A 64 16.02 -3.28 -1.84
N MET A 65 15.61 -3.75 -3.03
CA MET A 65 14.21 -4.00 -3.35
C MET A 65 13.59 -5.05 -2.42
N MET A 66 14.34 -6.11 -2.08
CA MET A 66 13.86 -7.12 -1.12
C MET A 66 13.63 -6.53 0.28
N LEU A 67 14.47 -5.60 0.73
CA LEU A 67 14.30 -4.90 2.01
C LEU A 67 13.07 -3.98 2.00
N LEU A 68 12.83 -3.28 0.88
CA LEU A 68 11.62 -2.47 0.68
C LEU A 68 10.36 -3.35 0.76
N TYR A 69 10.35 -4.47 0.03
CA TYR A 69 9.20 -5.37 0.07
C TYR A 69 9.02 -6.08 1.41
N ALA A 70 10.09 -6.30 2.17
CA ALA A 70 9.97 -6.79 3.55
C ALA A 70 9.24 -5.78 4.46
N ASN A 71 9.47 -4.48 4.29
CA ASN A 71 8.74 -3.43 5.00
C ASN A 71 7.24 -3.45 4.62
N LEU A 72 6.92 -3.51 3.32
CA LEU A 72 5.54 -3.62 2.85
C LEU A 72 4.84 -4.90 3.34
N ALA A 73 5.56 -6.03 3.39
CA ALA A 73 5.05 -7.28 3.94
C ALA A 73 4.71 -7.15 5.44
N GLY A 74 5.57 -6.47 6.19
CA GLY A 74 5.32 -6.14 7.60
C GLY A 74 4.07 -5.29 7.79
N MET A 75 3.88 -4.28 6.94
CA MET A 75 2.65 -3.48 6.92
C MET A 75 1.43 -4.34 6.62
N ALA A 76 1.46 -5.13 5.55
CA ALA A 76 0.33 -5.94 5.12
C ALA A 76 -0.11 -6.93 6.22
N ILE A 77 0.80 -7.71 6.79
CA ILE A 77 0.47 -8.72 7.80
C ILE A 77 -0.10 -8.12 9.10
N TYR A 78 0.16 -6.85 9.37
CA TYR A 78 -0.29 -6.23 10.61
C TYR A 78 -1.74 -5.74 10.57
N PHE A 79 -2.37 -5.57 9.40
CA PHE A 79 -3.75 -5.09 9.26
C PHE A 79 -4.78 -5.83 10.13
N PRO A 80 -4.81 -7.17 10.21
CA PRO A 80 -5.75 -7.88 11.06
C PRO A 80 -5.56 -7.64 12.56
N MET A 81 -4.36 -7.20 12.97
CA MET A 81 -4.04 -6.93 14.37
C MET A 81 -4.42 -5.51 14.83
N LEU A 82 -4.49 -4.54 13.90
CA LEU A 82 -4.70 -3.11 14.21
C LEU A 82 -5.83 -2.87 15.20
N PHE A 83 -6.99 -3.47 14.97
CA PHE A 83 -8.15 -3.32 15.84
C PHE A 83 -7.92 -3.82 17.25
N ARG A 84 -7.32 -4.99 17.36
CA ARG A 84 -7.08 -5.60 18.67
C ARG A 84 -6.08 -4.79 19.49
N MET A 85 -5.07 -4.26 18.83
CA MET A 85 -4.06 -3.40 19.45
C MET A 85 -4.69 -2.08 19.89
N LYS A 86 -5.48 -1.41 19.05
CA LYS A 86 -6.16 -0.15 19.35
C LYS A 86 -7.09 -0.23 20.57
N PHE A 87 -7.78 -1.35 20.76
CA PHE A 87 -8.68 -1.54 21.90
C PHE A 87 -8.03 -2.20 23.11
N ARG A 88 -6.78 -2.58 23.03
CA ARG A 88 -5.99 -3.14 24.13
C ARG A 88 -5.18 -2.10 24.86
N PHE A 89 -4.51 -1.24 24.09
CA PHE A 89 -3.56 -0.24 24.59
C PHE A 89 -4.16 1.16 24.49
N THR A 90 -3.56 2.11 25.19
CA THR A 90 -3.88 3.52 25.00
C THR A 90 -3.24 4.05 23.72
N ASN A 91 -3.86 5.09 23.13
CA ASN A 91 -3.29 5.77 21.96
C ASN A 91 -1.82 6.19 22.19
N GLN A 92 -1.53 6.74 23.38
CA GLN A 92 -0.17 7.18 23.75
C GLN A 92 0.82 6.01 23.78
N GLN A 93 0.44 4.85 24.34
CA GLN A 93 1.28 3.66 24.37
C GLN A 93 1.57 3.12 22.97
N LEU A 94 0.56 3.11 22.09
CA LEU A 94 0.71 2.61 20.71
C LEU A 94 1.61 3.54 19.89
N ILE A 95 1.41 4.85 19.96
CA ILE A 95 2.19 5.82 19.19
C ILE A 95 3.64 5.86 19.67
N ILE A 96 3.87 5.97 20.99
CA ILE A 96 5.23 6.00 21.54
C ILE A 96 5.92 4.66 21.29
N GLY A 97 5.26 3.53 21.48
CA GLY A 97 5.81 2.22 21.20
C GLY A 97 6.20 2.05 19.72
N SER A 98 5.35 2.48 18.80
CA SER A 98 5.66 2.48 17.37
C SER A 98 6.83 3.41 17.03
N ALA A 99 6.88 4.62 17.60
CA ALA A 99 7.97 5.56 17.37
C ALA A 99 9.33 5.04 17.90
N ILE A 100 9.35 4.36 19.06
CA ILE A 100 10.54 3.71 19.58
C ILE A 100 11.02 2.60 18.63
N VAL A 101 10.10 1.73 18.18
CA VAL A 101 10.45 0.63 17.28
C VAL A 101 11.01 1.16 15.97
N VAL A 102 10.35 2.14 15.35
CA VAL A 102 10.84 2.79 14.11
C VAL A 102 12.22 3.41 14.33
N SER A 103 12.44 4.12 15.44
CA SER A 103 13.74 4.72 15.75
C SER A 103 14.85 3.67 15.89
N VAL A 104 14.57 2.58 16.61
CA VAL A 104 15.55 1.49 16.79
C VAL A 104 15.85 0.81 15.45
N CYS A 105 14.83 0.55 14.64
CA CYS A 105 15.00 -0.05 13.30
C CYS A 105 15.90 0.83 12.42
N ASN A 106 15.62 2.14 12.32
CA ASN A 106 16.44 3.07 11.55
C ASN A 106 17.89 3.15 12.04
N LEU A 107 18.13 3.15 13.37
CA LEU A 107 19.49 3.12 13.92
C LEU A 107 20.21 1.81 13.59
N VAL A 108 19.52 0.66 13.61
CA VAL A 108 20.13 -0.63 13.23
C VAL A 108 20.49 -0.63 11.75
N THR A 109 19.62 -0.09 10.88
CA THR A 109 19.84 -0.05 9.43
C THR A 109 21.11 0.75 9.07
N ILE A 110 21.39 1.85 9.77
CA ILE A 110 22.62 2.62 9.54
C ILE A 110 23.90 1.82 9.87
N HIS A 111 23.85 0.95 10.88
CA HIS A 111 25.04 0.33 11.46
C HIS A 111 25.31 -1.10 10.98
N THR A 112 24.45 -1.71 10.18
CA THR A 112 24.63 -3.09 9.74
C THR A 112 24.40 -3.27 8.24
N THR A 113 25.20 -4.14 7.66
CA THR A 113 25.04 -4.61 6.27
C THR A 113 24.67 -6.10 6.23
N PHE A 114 24.31 -6.70 7.37
CA PHE A 114 23.93 -8.12 7.43
C PHE A 114 22.49 -8.29 6.96
N MET A 115 22.33 -8.73 5.70
CA MET A 115 21.05 -8.83 4.99
C MET A 115 19.93 -9.54 5.76
N PRO A 116 20.14 -10.72 6.40
CA PRO A 116 19.06 -11.39 7.13
C PRO A 116 18.53 -10.58 8.32
N LEU A 117 19.40 -9.83 9.00
CA LEU A 117 18.99 -8.94 10.08
C LEU A 117 18.18 -7.76 9.55
N LEU A 118 18.64 -7.15 8.44
CA LEU A 118 17.93 -6.04 7.81
C LEU A 118 16.54 -6.42 7.34
N LEU A 119 16.34 -7.63 6.79
CA LEU A 119 15.03 -8.15 6.42
C LEU A 119 14.06 -8.18 7.61
N VAL A 120 14.53 -8.67 8.76
CA VAL A 120 13.71 -8.73 9.98
C VAL A 120 13.43 -7.30 10.51
N VAL A 121 14.43 -6.44 10.47
CA VAL A 121 14.31 -5.03 10.92
C VAL A 121 13.32 -4.28 10.07
N CYS A 122 13.44 -4.32 8.74
CA CYS A 122 12.50 -3.67 7.81
C CYS A 122 11.07 -4.22 7.96
N PHE A 123 10.92 -5.53 8.13
CA PHE A 123 9.61 -6.16 8.37
C PHE A 123 8.94 -5.64 9.66
N ILE A 124 9.69 -5.56 10.76
CA ILE A 124 9.19 -5.04 12.05
C ILE A 124 8.89 -3.54 11.95
N GLU A 125 9.73 -2.79 11.24
CA GLU A 125 9.50 -1.36 10.99
C GLU A 125 8.20 -1.12 10.24
N GLY A 126 7.89 -1.91 9.20
CA GLY A 126 6.62 -1.85 8.48
C GLY A 126 5.41 -2.06 9.39
N MET A 127 5.47 -3.01 10.33
CA MET A 127 4.41 -3.21 11.33
C MET A 127 4.22 -1.97 12.21
N ALA A 128 5.32 -1.38 12.70
CA ALA A 128 5.29 -0.21 13.57
C ALA A 128 4.82 1.05 12.82
N LYS A 129 5.27 1.25 11.58
CA LYS A 129 4.83 2.31 10.67
C LYS A 129 3.32 2.30 10.49
N LEU A 130 2.76 1.13 10.16
CA LEU A 130 1.31 0.99 9.98
C LEU A 130 0.53 1.29 11.26
N GLN A 131 1.00 0.78 12.43
CA GLN A 131 0.34 1.04 13.72
C GLN A 131 0.32 2.54 14.05
N GLY A 132 1.45 3.23 13.90
CA GLY A 132 1.55 4.67 14.17
C GLY A 132 0.67 5.50 13.23
N THR A 133 0.73 5.22 11.94
CA THR A 133 -0.12 5.85 10.91
C THR A 133 -1.61 5.65 11.21
N PHE A 134 -2.02 4.41 11.48
CA PHE A 134 -3.42 4.09 11.75
C PHE A 134 -3.99 4.79 12.98
N GLU A 135 -3.20 4.90 14.06
CA GLU A 135 -3.64 5.64 15.26
C GLU A 135 -3.91 7.11 14.97
N HIS A 136 -3.05 7.76 14.22
CA HIS A 136 -3.25 9.16 13.85
C HIS A 136 -4.40 9.35 12.85
N MET A 137 -4.45 8.53 11.78
CA MET A 137 -5.48 8.62 10.75
C MET A 137 -6.87 8.35 11.27
N SER A 138 -7.04 7.38 12.17
CA SER A 138 -8.33 7.09 12.79
C SER A 138 -8.86 8.25 13.65
N ASN A 139 -7.98 9.11 14.16
CA ASN A 139 -8.33 10.30 14.91
C ASN A 139 -8.62 11.49 13.98
N ILE A 140 -7.85 11.63 12.91
CA ILE A 140 -8.11 12.62 11.84
C ILE A 140 -9.48 12.37 11.20
N GLN A 141 -9.89 11.10 11.03
CA GLN A 141 -11.22 10.75 10.54
C GLN A 141 -12.34 11.40 11.36
N LEU A 142 -12.22 11.40 12.68
CA LEU A 142 -13.22 12.02 13.56
C LEU A 142 -13.33 13.53 13.35
N TRP A 143 -12.25 14.18 12.95
CA TRP A 143 -12.23 15.61 12.65
C TRP A 143 -12.79 15.93 11.26
N ILE A 144 -12.35 15.21 10.21
CA ILE A 144 -12.78 15.46 8.83
C ILE A 144 -14.25 15.05 8.65
N THR A 145 -14.61 13.87 9.14
CA THR A 145 -15.94 13.29 8.96
C THR A 145 -16.52 12.77 10.28
N PRO A 146 -17.03 13.67 11.17
CA PRO A 146 -17.62 13.26 12.45
C PRO A 146 -18.77 12.27 12.28
N ARG A 147 -19.50 12.36 11.16
CA ARG A 147 -20.59 11.45 10.77
C ARG A 147 -20.11 10.19 10.04
N ARG A 148 -18.80 10.01 9.90
CA ARG A 148 -18.17 8.89 9.20
C ARG A 148 -18.62 8.73 7.75
N ASP A 149 -18.59 9.83 7.02
CA ASP A 149 -18.80 9.83 5.57
C ASP A 149 -17.51 9.37 4.87
N PHE A 150 -17.45 8.11 4.56
CA PHE A 150 -16.27 7.49 3.94
C PHE A 150 -16.07 7.94 2.49
N ALA A 151 -17.11 8.43 1.81
CA ALA A 151 -16.98 9.04 0.49
C ALA A 151 -16.15 10.33 0.49
N VAL A 152 -16.00 10.97 1.66
CA VAL A 152 -15.11 12.12 1.84
C VAL A 152 -13.80 11.69 2.48
N PHE A 153 -13.86 10.77 3.44
CA PHE A 153 -12.69 10.38 4.22
C PHE A 153 -11.61 9.70 3.37
N PHE A 154 -11.97 8.69 2.54
CA PHE A 154 -10.97 7.97 1.77
C PHE A 154 -10.24 8.84 0.74
N PRO A 155 -10.89 9.68 -0.07
CA PRO A 155 -10.17 10.61 -0.92
C PRO A 155 -9.21 11.53 -0.14
N VAL A 156 -9.65 12.13 0.97
CA VAL A 156 -8.80 13.01 1.78
C VAL A 156 -7.65 12.24 2.46
N LEU A 157 -7.89 10.99 2.89
CA LEU A 157 -6.84 10.10 3.40
C LEU A 157 -5.71 9.92 2.38
N HIS A 158 -6.07 9.69 1.10
CA HIS A 158 -5.09 9.50 0.04
C HIS A 158 -4.28 10.76 -0.27
N ILE A 159 -4.80 11.99 -0.03
CA ILE A 159 -3.97 13.21 -0.13
C ILE A 159 -2.73 13.06 0.77
N VAL A 160 -2.95 12.71 2.03
CA VAL A 160 -1.86 12.62 3.00
C VAL A 160 -0.93 11.45 2.70
N LEU A 161 -1.50 10.28 2.38
CA LEU A 161 -0.70 9.07 2.11
C LEU A 161 0.17 9.22 0.86
N LEU A 162 -0.42 9.62 -0.27
CA LEU A 162 0.29 9.71 -1.55
C LEU A 162 1.32 10.85 -1.53
N THR A 163 0.98 12.01 -0.95
CA THR A 163 1.95 13.10 -0.76
C THR A 163 3.13 12.63 0.12
N SER A 164 2.88 11.76 1.11
CA SER A 164 3.94 11.23 1.96
C SER A 164 4.86 10.26 1.23
N ILE A 165 4.35 9.45 0.32
CA ILE A 165 5.13 8.46 -0.44
C ILE A 165 6.12 9.20 -1.35
N GLU A 166 5.64 10.04 -2.25
CA GLU A 166 6.50 10.83 -3.14
C GLU A 166 7.44 11.76 -2.37
N GLY A 167 6.90 12.41 -1.31
CA GLY A 167 7.70 13.29 -0.46
C GLY A 167 8.82 12.56 0.27
N SER A 168 8.66 11.28 0.64
CA SER A 168 9.70 10.50 1.30
C SER A 168 10.82 10.10 0.33
N ALA A 169 10.47 9.74 -0.91
CA ALA A 169 11.44 9.40 -1.95
C ALA A 169 12.28 10.64 -2.32
N PHE A 170 11.62 11.76 -2.64
CA PHE A 170 12.31 13.02 -2.90
C PHE A 170 13.22 13.47 -1.74
N LEU A 171 12.74 13.36 -0.50
CA LEU A 171 13.52 13.77 0.67
C LEU A 171 14.74 12.87 0.86
N ALA A 172 14.63 11.57 0.57
CA ALA A 172 15.76 10.64 0.62
C ALA A 172 16.82 10.99 -0.43
N ALA A 173 16.40 11.25 -1.67
CA ALA A 173 17.29 11.70 -2.74
C ALA A 173 17.95 13.05 -2.41
N TRP A 174 17.19 13.98 -1.82
CA TRP A 174 17.74 15.27 -1.39
C TRP A 174 18.81 15.12 -0.32
N PHE A 175 18.62 14.21 0.66
CA PHE A 175 19.65 13.91 1.65
C PHE A 175 20.87 13.21 1.04
N GLY A 176 20.67 12.26 0.12
CA GLY A 176 21.74 11.59 -0.62
C GLY A 176 22.59 12.60 -1.38
N TYR A 177 21.96 13.48 -2.14
CA TYR A 177 22.65 14.50 -2.95
C TYR A 177 23.42 15.54 -2.12
N HIS A 178 22.85 16.06 -1.03
CA HIS A 178 23.49 17.14 -0.24
C HIS A 178 24.39 16.62 0.88
N PHE A 179 24.17 15.43 1.38
CA PHE A 179 24.88 14.85 2.53
C PHE A 179 25.26 13.39 2.26
N THR A 180 24.52 12.47 2.91
CA THR A 180 24.66 11.02 2.74
C THR A 180 23.30 10.36 2.96
N TRP A 181 23.07 9.19 2.38
CA TRP A 181 21.82 8.46 2.54
C TRP A 181 21.45 8.15 4.01
N GLN A 182 22.46 7.99 4.90
CA GLN A 182 22.23 7.77 6.33
C GLN A 182 21.51 8.93 7.01
N MET A 183 21.62 10.15 6.47
CA MET A 183 20.98 11.33 7.05
C MET A 183 19.45 11.24 7.01
N MET A 184 18.86 10.53 6.03
CA MET A 184 17.43 10.28 6.02
C MET A 184 17.00 9.46 7.25
N HIS A 185 17.75 8.40 7.62
CA HIS A 185 17.46 7.61 8.80
C HIS A 185 17.58 8.43 10.10
N ILE A 186 18.63 9.27 10.20
CA ILE A 186 18.82 10.16 11.35
C ILE A 186 17.68 11.18 11.44
N PHE A 187 17.25 11.73 10.31
CA PHE A 187 16.10 12.62 10.24
C PHE A 187 14.82 11.94 10.76
N ILE A 188 14.56 10.70 10.35
CA ILE A 188 13.42 9.92 10.85
C ILE A 188 13.51 9.69 12.36
N VAL A 189 14.67 9.34 12.89
CA VAL A 189 14.86 9.19 14.34
C VAL A 189 14.56 10.51 15.07
N GLY A 190 15.05 11.64 14.57
CA GLY A 190 14.74 12.97 15.11
C GLY A 190 13.23 13.27 15.06
N PHE A 191 12.58 12.92 13.94
CA PHE A 191 11.14 13.10 13.79
C PHE A 191 10.34 12.19 14.76
N MET A 192 10.75 10.95 14.96
CA MET A 192 10.15 10.06 15.96
C MET A 192 10.31 10.60 17.39
N CYS A 193 11.47 11.18 17.72
CA CYS A 193 11.67 11.88 19.00
C CYS A 193 10.72 13.07 19.17
N LEU A 194 10.49 13.85 18.11
CA LEU A 194 9.50 14.92 18.11
C LEU A 194 8.10 14.37 18.37
N ILE A 195 7.69 13.31 17.68
CA ILE A 195 6.38 12.66 17.88
C ILE A 195 6.23 12.17 19.32
N MET A 196 7.24 11.52 19.89
CA MET A 196 7.22 11.08 21.29
C MET A 196 7.04 12.25 22.24
N THR A 197 7.76 13.35 22.01
CA THR A 197 7.66 14.58 22.81
C THR A 197 6.26 15.18 22.72
N VAL A 198 5.70 15.28 21.51
CA VAL A 198 4.31 15.74 21.28
C VAL A 198 3.31 14.86 22.04
N GLN A 199 3.47 13.55 21.99
CA GLN A 199 2.57 12.63 22.69
C GLN A 199 2.66 12.76 24.21
N LEU A 200 3.83 12.97 24.77
CA LEU A 200 4.04 13.11 26.21
C LEU A 200 3.54 14.46 26.74
N VAL A 201 3.79 15.55 25.99
CA VAL A 201 3.49 16.92 26.43
C VAL A 201 2.05 17.34 26.10
N LEU A 202 1.56 17.08 24.89
CA LEU A 202 0.27 17.60 24.41
C LEU A 202 -0.88 16.61 24.59
N CYS A 203 -0.59 15.31 24.62
CA CYS A 203 -1.61 14.28 24.67
C CYS A 203 -1.76 13.67 26.09
N ARG A 204 -2.92 13.08 26.30
CA ARG A 204 -3.23 12.27 27.50
C ARG A 204 -3.50 10.81 27.08
N PRO A 205 -3.24 9.83 27.96
CA PRO A 205 -3.59 8.45 27.67
C PRO A 205 -5.09 8.31 27.47
N PHE A 206 -5.50 7.91 26.28
CA PHE A 206 -6.91 7.68 25.95
C PHE A 206 -7.08 6.26 25.41
N CYS A 207 -8.05 5.53 25.92
CA CYS A 207 -8.45 4.23 25.41
C CYS A 207 -9.91 4.32 24.96
N PRO A 208 -10.21 3.97 23.68
CA PRO A 208 -11.58 4.10 23.15
C PRO A 208 -12.61 3.22 23.86
N MET A 209 -12.18 2.19 24.60
CA MET A 209 -13.07 1.26 25.29
C MET A 209 -12.73 1.09 26.76
N PRO A 210 -13.76 1.03 27.64
CA PRO A 210 -13.56 0.79 29.07
C PRO A 210 -13.05 -0.62 29.40
N GLN A 211 -13.32 -1.61 28.56
CA GLN A 211 -12.83 -2.99 28.74
C GLN A 211 -11.78 -3.32 27.67
N ARG A 212 -10.57 -3.61 28.13
CA ARG A 212 -9.45 -3.98 27.26
C ARG A 212 -9.68 -5.33 26.58
N LEU A 213 -9.48 -5.38 25.26
CA LEU A 213 -9.54 -6.62 24.50
C LEU A 213 -8.42 -7.58 24.86
N SER A 214 -8.75 -8.86 24.91
CA SER A 214 -7.74 -9.91 25.07
C SER A 214 -7.03 -10.17 23.74
N LEU A 215 -5.72 -10.25 23.76
CA LEU A 215 -4.92 -10.72 22.62
C LEU A 215 -4.97 -12.25 22.48
N LYS A 216 -5.54 -12.95 23.47
CA LYS A 216 -5.74 -14.41 23.39
C LYS A 216 -6.75 -14.74 22.29
N GLY A 217 -6.43 -15.72 21.46
CA GLY A 217 -7.29 -16.16 20.35
C GLY A 217 -6.92 -15.56 18.98
N ILE A 218 -5.80 -14.84 18.87
CA ILE A 218 -5.17 -14.53 17.59
C ILE A 218 -4.41 -15.78 17.15
N ASP A 219 -4.62 -16.20 15.91
CA ASP A 219 -3.89 -17.33 15.33
C ASP A 219 -2.52 -16.85 14.79
N LEU A 220 -1.61 -16.52 15.73
CA LEU A 220 -0.25 -16.07 15.40
C LEU A 220 0.52 -17.04 14.49
N PRO A 221 0.42 -18.37 14.66
CA PRO A 221 1.14 -19.29 13.75
C PRO A 221 0.66 -19.19 12.29
N SER A 222 -0.63 -18.95 12.02
CA SER A 222 -1.08 -18.68 10.66
C SER A 222 -0.55 -17.34 10.14
N GLY A 223 -0.49 -16.30 10.97
CA GLY A 223 0.15 -15.03 10.62
C GLY A 223 1.63 -15.22 10.27
N LEU A 224 2.39 -15.99 11.06
CA LEU A 224 3.79 -16.31 10.78
C LEU A 224 3.97 -17.06 9.46
N LEU A 225 3.13 -18.08 9.20
CA LEU A 225 3.17 -18.83 7.94
C LEU A 225 2.89 -17.91 6.74
N ILE A 226 1.91 -17.02 6.84
CA ILE A 226 1.61 -16.03 5.79
C ILE A 226 2.82 -15.12 5.56
N SER A 227 3.44 -14.61 6.63
CA SER A 227 4.63 -13.75 6.53
C SER A 227 5.79 -14.46 5.84
N LEU A 228 6.05 -15.72 6.18
CA LEU A 228 7.10 -16.52 5.54
C LEU A 228 6.80 -16.76 4.06
N ILE A 229 5.56 -17.11 3.71
CA ILE A 229 5.15 -17.27 2.31
C ILE A 229 5.36 -15.97 1.56
N MET A 230 4.93 -14.82 2.15
CA MET A 230 5.09 -13.50 1.56
C MET A 230 6.56 -13.21 1.24
N LEU A 231 7.46 -13.39 2.20
CA LEU A 231 8.89 -13.11 2.02
C LEU A 231 9.54 -14.08 1.01
N VAL A 232 9.21 -15.37 1.02
CA VAL A 232 9.74 -16.35 0.05
C VAL A 232 9.28 -16.02 -1.37
N VAL A 233 8.01 -15.66 -1.56
CA VAL A 233 7.49 -15.29 -2.89
C VAL A 233 8.09 -13.97 -3.37
N CYS A 234 8.26 -12.97 -2.50
CA CYS A 234 8.99 -11.75 -2.83
C CYS A 234 10.40 -12.04 -3.31
N TYR A 235 11.13 -12.88 -2.58
CA TYR A 235 12.50 -13.27 -2.96
C TYR A 235 12.54 -13.93 -4.34
N ILE A 236 11.62 -14.87 -4.62
CA ILE A 236 11.53 -15.53 -5.93
C ILE A 236 11.29 -14.51 -7.06
N CYS A 237 10.41 -13.53 -6.82
CA CYS A 237 10.07 -12.52 -7.82
C CYS A 237 11.21 -11.52 -8.05
N VAL A 238 11.81 -11.03 -6.97
CA VAL A 238 12.87 -10.00 -7.04
C VAL A 238 14.16 -10.54 -7.65
N TYR A 239 14.59 -11.71 -7.21
CA TYR A 239 15.81 -12.34 -7.75
C TYR A 239 15.57 -13.20 -8.98
N GLY A 240 14.33 -13.25 -9.48
CA GLY A 240 13.93 -14.13 -10.58
C GLY A 240 14.79 -13.96 -11.82
N ASP A 241 14.85 -12.74 -12.34
CA ASP A 241 15.60 -12.43 -13.56
C ASP A 241 17.11 -12.58 -13.36
N TYR A 242 17.65 -12.03 -12.26
CA TYR A 242 19.07 -12.15 -11.89
C TYR A 242 19.56 -13.60 -11.78
N LYS A 243 18.73 -14.49 -11.24
CA LYS A 243 19.05 -15.92 -11.07
C LYS A 243 18.51 -16.81 -12.19
N MET A 244 18.08 -16.26 -13.29
CA MET A 244 17.52 -16.99 -14.45
C MET A 244 16.31 -17.88 -14.10
N TRP A 245 15.43 -17.41 -13.23
CA TRP A 245 14.15 -18.05 -12.87
C TRP A 245 14.29 -19.54 -12.55
N MET A 246 13.60 -20.41 -13.31
CA MET A 246 13.55 -21.85 -13.05
C MET A 246 14.83 -22.60 -13.43
N ASP A 247 15.81 -21.99 -14.07
CA ASP A 247 17.10 -22.60 -14.34
C ASP A 247 17.96 -22.68 -13.07
N SER A 248 17.74 -21.76 -12.12
CA SER A 248 18.38 -21.79 -10.81
C SER A 248 17.88 -22.92 -9.93
N ARG A 249 18.81 -23.72 -9.39
CA ARG A 249 18.47 -24.74 -8.38
C ARG A 249 17.88 -24.12 -7.10
N GLU A 250 18.40 -22.99 -6.69
CA GLU A 250 17.95 -22.27 -5.49
C GLU A 250 16.48 -21.84 -5.62
N LEU A 251 16.12 -21.18 -6.72
CA LEU A 251 14.74 -20.71 -6.93
C LEU A 251 13.76 -21.88 -7.05
N ARG A 252 14.14 -22.99 -7.71
CA ARG A 252 13.29 -24.20 -7.73
C ARG A 252 13.02 -24.76 -6.34
N ILE A 253 14.03 -24.79 -5.47
CA ILE A 253 13.86 -25.21 -4.07
C ILE A 253 12.92 -24.27 -3.33
N LEU A 254 13.08 -22.95 -3.48
CA LEU A 254 12.23 -21.94 -2.83
C LEU A 254 10.78 -22.00 -3.31
N VAL A 255 10.54 -22.28 -4.60
CA VAL A 255 9.18 -22.54 -5.11
C VAL A 255 8.57 -23.78 -4.42
N GLY A 256 9.34 -24.85 -4.28
CA GLY A 256 8.91 -26.04 -3.53
C GLY A 256 8.59 -25.71 -2.06
N VAL A 257 9.41 -24.89 -1.41
CA VAL A 257 9.18 -24.41 -0.04
C VAL A 257 7.91 -23.57 0.03
N ALA A 258 7.69 -22.64 -0.91
CA ALA A 258 6.48 -21.82 -0.95
C ALA A 258 5.20 -22.66 -1.09
N ILE A 259 5.22 -23.68 -1.97
CA ILE A 259 4.11 -24.63 -2.14
C ILE A 259 3.86 -25.41 -0.84
N LEU A 260 4.91 -25.91 -0.20
CA LEU A 260 4.80 -26.63 1.08
C LEU A 260 4.20 -25.77 2.18
N LEU A 261 4.72 -24.54 2.37
CA LEU A 261 4.21 -23.58 3.35
C LEU A 261 2.75 -23.22 3.08
N THR A 262 2.37 -23.02 1.82
CA THR A 262 0.98 -22.76 1.41
C THR A 262 0.08 -23.96 1.74
N GLY A 263 0.53 -25.19 1.48
CA GLY A 263 -0.18 -26.40 1.88
C GLY A 263 -0.37 -26.51 3.39
N MET A 264 0.66 -26.19 4.18
CA MET A 264 0.57 -26.14 5.64
C MET A 264 -0.41 -25.06 6.12
N LEU A 265 -0.40 -23.90 5.49
CA LEU A 265 -1.33 -22.81 5.79
C LEU A 265 -2.78 -23.23 5.51
N ILE A 266 -3.08 -23.76 4.33
CA ILE A 266 -4.43 -24.23 3.95
C ILE A 266 -4.90 -25.32 4.94
N HIS A 267 -4.06 -26.30 5.24
CA HIS A 267 -4.39 -27.33 6.22
C HIS A 267 -4.73 -26.75 7.60
N ARG A 268 -3.97 -25.77 8.05
CA ARG A 268 -4.21 -25.10 9.33
C ARG A 268 -5.50 -24.28 9.32
N LEU A 269 -5.75 -23.50 8.26
CA LEU A 269 -6.96 -22.67 8.11
C LEU A 269 -8.25 -23.50 8.12
N MET A 270 -8.20 -24.74 7.62
CA MET A 270 -9.35 -25.66 7.66
C MET A 270 -9.65 -26.17 9.09
N ARG A 271 -8.66 -26.18 10.00
CA ARG A 271 -8.79 -26.73 11.36
C ARG A 271 -9.06 -25.67 12.42
N VAL A 272 -8.60 -24.45 12.23
CA VAL A 272 -8.69 -23.39 13.24
C VAL A 272 -10.07 -22.74 13.19
N SER A 273 -10.70 -22.58 14.34
CA SER A 273 -12.03 -21.97 14.43
C SER A 273 -12.05 -20.45 14.20
N ASN A 274 -10.96 -19.76 14.53
CA ASN A 274 -10.76 -18.34 14.32
C ASN A 274 -9.43 -18.12 13.58
N PRO A 275 -9.41 -18.28 12.25
CA PRO A 275 -8.20 -18.12 11.47
C PRO A 275 -7.72 -16.66 11.48
N TYR A 276 -6.42 -16.45 11.24
CA TYR A 276 -5.83 -15.12 11.14
C TYR A 276 -6.52 -14.27 10.06
N VAL A 277 -6.88 -14.89 8.95
CA VAL A 277 -7.65 -14.32 7.83
C VAL A 277 -8.91 -15.15 7.60
N ASP A 278 -10.08 -14.50 7.59
CA ASP A 278 -11.35 -15.15 7.25
C ASP A 278 -11.66 -14.97 5.75
N PHE A 279 -11.43 -16.01 4.97
CA PHE A 279 -11.68 -16.04 3.52
C PHE A 279 -13.17 -16.00 3.13
N LYS A 280 -14.10 -15.94 4.08
CA LYS A 280 -15.54 -15.78 3.77
C LYS A 280 -15.86 -14.50 3.02
N ILE A 281 -14.97 -13.51 3.08
CA ILE A 281 -15.08 -12.26 2.32
C ILE A 281 -15.21 -12.51 0.81
N PHE A 282 -14.53 -13.52 0.28
CA PHE A 282 -14.58 -13.88 -1.15
C PHE A 282 -15.90 -14.52 -1.60
N ARG A 283 -16.83 -14.81 -0.68
CA ARG A 283 -18.18 -15.24 -1.04
C ARG A 283 -19.07 -14.07 -1.48
N LEU A 284 -18.65 -12.85 -1.25
CA LEU A 284 -19.38 -11.65 -1.65
C LEU A 284 -19.04 -11.32 -3.11
N ARG A 285 -20.03 -11.38 -4.00
CA ARG A 285 -19.85 -11.15 -5.45
C ARG A 285 -19.15 -9.83 -5.75
N ASN A 286 -19.52 -8.76 -5.05
CA ASN A 286 -18.94 -7.46 -5.29
C ASN A 286 -17.48 -7.38 -4.86
N VAL A 287 -17.12 -8.06 -3.78
CA VAL A 287 -15.71 -8.15 -3.35
C VAL A 287 -14.87 -8.86 -4.41
N LEU A 288 -15.40 -9.92 -5.05
CA LEU A 288 -14.69 -10.58 -6.15
C LEU A 288 -14.49 -9.64 -7.36
N LEU A 289 -15.49 -8.84 -7.72
CA LEU A 289 -15.35 -7.84 -8.79
C LEU A 289 -14.31 -6.77 -8.44
N ILE A 290 -14.33 -6.28 -7.19
CA ILE A 290 -13.33 -5.33 -6.69
C ILE A 290 -11.93 -5.96 -6.74
N MET A 291 -11.77 -7.23 -6.36
CA MET A 291 -10.48 -7.94 -6.43
C MET A 291 -9.94 -8.04 -7.86
N VAL A 292 -10.80 -8.23 -8.87
CA VAL A 292 -10.36 -8.20 -10.28
C VAL A 292 -9.80 -6.82 -10.63
N VAL A 293 -10.47 -5.74 -10.21
CA VAL A 293 -9.98 -4.36 -10.42
C VAL A 293 -8.65 -4.14 -9.72
N VAL A 294 -8.52 -4.61 -8.47
CA VAL A 294 -7.25 -4.54 -7.71
C VAL A 294 -6.14 -5.26 -8.46
N ILE A 295 -6.36 -6.53 -8.84
CA ILE A 295 -5.34 -7.35 -9.50
C ILE A 295 -4.85 -6.69 -10.79
N VAL A 296 -5.76 -6.24 -11.65
CA VAL A 296 -5.38 -5.63 -12.92
C VAL A 296 -4.78 -4.24 -12.71
N GLY A 297 -5.37 -3.43 -11.83
CA GLY A 297 -4.86 -2.08 -11.54
C GLY A 297 -3.46 -2.12 -10.95
N GLU A 298 -3.23 -2.93 -9.93
CA GLU A 298 -1.92 -3.07 -9.28
C GLU A 298 -0.87 -3.65 -10.24
N PHE A 299 -1.24 -4.60 -11.09
CA PHE A 299 -0.35 -5.10 -12.12
C PHE A 299 0.07 -3.99 -13.10
N LEU A 300 -0.88 -3.15 -13.56
CA LEU A 300 -0.57 -2.04 -14.47
C LEU A 300 0.31 -0.98 -13.79
N PHE A 301 0.12 -0.71 -12.48
CA PHE A 301 0.98 0.21 -11.73
C PHE A 301 2.38 -0.36 -11.45
N GLY A 302 2.58 -1.68 -11.55
CA GLY A 302 3.92 -2.28 -11.42
C GLY A 302 4.90 -1.79 -12.49
N CYS A 303 4.43 -1.26 -13.64
CA CYS A 303 5.30 -0.67 -14.65
C CYS A 303 5.97 0.64 -14.19
N GLU A 304 5.33 1.37 -13.27
CA GLU A 304 5.84 2.62 -12.71
C GLU A 304 7.22 2.45 -12.08
N HIS A 305 7.31 1.57 -11.10
CA HIS A 305 8.54 1.36 -10.33
C HIS A 305 9.64 0.61 -11.07
N THR A 306 9.37 0.08 -12.26
CA THR A 306 10.35 -0.69 -13.02
C THR A 306 10.74 0.01 -14.30
N LEU A 307 9.78 0.32 -15.16
CA LEU A 307 10.08 0.89 -16.48
C LEU A 307 10.49 2.36 -16.41
N GLU A 308 9.86 3.16 -15.54
CA GLU A 308 10.26 4.56 -15.35
C GLU A 308 11.63 4.65 -14.71
N GLU A 309 11.93 3.75 -13.76
CA GLU A 309 13.24 3.65 -13.14
C GLU A 309 14.33 3.32 -14.18
N ILE A 310 14.13 2.25 -14.98
CA ILE A 310 15.04 1.87 -16.06
C ILE A 310 15.18 3.02 -17.07
N LEU A 311 14.09 3.69 -17.44
CA LEU A 311 14.13 4.81 -18.36
C LEU A 311 14.99 5.96 -17.82
N CYS A 312 14.76 6.35 -16.57
CA CYS A 312 15.47 7.47 -15.96
C CYS A 312 16.94 7.16 -15.69
N ALA A 313 17.25 5.99 -15.13
CA ALA A 313 18.61 5.61 -14.75
C ALA A 313 19.46 5.20 -15.95
N GLU A 314 18.95 4.31 -16.82
CA GLU A 314 19.77 3.68 -17.87
C GLU A 314 19.70 4.42 -19.21
N VAL A 315 18.53 4.94 -19.59
CA VAL A 315 18.36 5.60 -20.89
C VAL A 315 18.66 7.09 -20.82
N LEU A 316 18.04 7.79 -19.86
CA LEU A 316 18.23 9.23 -19.69
C LEU A 316 19.44 9.58 -18.82
N LYS A 317 19.97 8.62 -18.07
CA LYS A 317 21.12 8.76 -17.16
C LYS A 317 20.96 9.93 -16.20
N LEU A 318 19.77 10.06 -15.61
CA LEU A 318 19.47 11.11 -14.66
C LEU A 318 20.03 10.75 -13.29
N GLU A 319 20.55 11.76 -12.59
CA GLU A 319 20.87 11.65 -11.18
C GLU A 319 19.61 11.40 -10.34
N GLU A 320 19.73 10.66 -9.25
CA GLU A 320 18.60 10.27 -8.39
C GLU A 320 17.77 11.48 -7.92
N HIS A 321 18.41 12.57 -7.56
CA HIS A 321 17.74 13.81 -7.17
C HIS A 321 16.85 14.39 -8.31
N THR A 322 17.37 14.43 -9.53
CA THR A 322 16.62 14.94 -10.70
C THR A 322 15.47 14.01 -11.09
N LYS A 323 15.68 12.71 -10.95
CA LYS A 323 14.65 11.68 -11.15
C LYS A 323 13.50 11.87 -10.18
N GLU A 324 13.78 11.99 -8.88
CA GLU A 324 12.75 12.17 -7.86
C GLU A 324 12.05 13.54 -7.96
N GLU A 325 12.75 14.58 -8.39
CA GLU A 325 12.12 15.87 -8.74
C GLU A 325 11.09 15.72 -9.86
N LEU A 326 11.42 14.91 -10.88
CA LEU A 326 10.49 14.59 -11.95
C LEU A 326 9.27 13.81 -11.43
N PHE A 327 9.45 12.84 -10.54
CA PHE A 327 8.35 12.04 -9.99
C PHE A 327 7.42 12.85 -9.08
N LEU A 328 7.87 13.95 -8.48
CA LEU A 328 6.99 14.86 -7.76
C LEU A 328 5.85 15.43 -8.62
N TRP A 329 5.95 15.38 -9.95
CA TRP A 329 4.83 15.75 -10.85
C TRP A 329 3.65 14.79 -10.78
N ALA A 330 3.75 13.66 -10.06
CA ALA A 330 2.61 12.85 -9.69
C ALA A 330 1.66 13.55 -8.71
N LEU A 331 2.16 14.49 -7.86
CA LEU A 331 1.36 15.20 -6.85
C LEU A 331 0.17 15.98 -7.45
N PRO A 332 0.35 16.84 -8.47
CA PRO A 332 -0.77 17.47 -9.16
C PRO A 332 -1.79 16.44 -9.67
N GLY A 333 -1.31 15.31 -10.19
CA GLY A 333 -2.15 14.20 -10.62
C GLY A 333 -2.99 13.62 -9.49
N PHE A 334 -2.38 13.33 -8.34
CA PHE A 334 -3.10 12.86 -7.15
C PHE A 334 -4.21 13.81 -6.73
N TYR A 335 -3.94 15.11 -6.70
CA TYR A 335 -4.94 16.09 -6.29
C TYR A 335 -6.08 16.23 -7.30
N ILE A 336 -5.78 16.15 -8.61
CA ILE A 336 -6.79 16.11 -9.67
C ILE A 336 -7.68 14.87 -9.51
N GLY A 337 -7.10 13.69 -9.34
CA GLY A 337 -7.87 12.46 -9.18
C GLY A 337 -8.75 12.46 -7.93
N ILE A 338 -8.23 12.95 -6.80
CA ILE A 338 -8.99 13.09 -5.56
C ILE A 338 -10.15 14.10 -5.71
N ALA A 339 -9.92 15.19 -6.44
CA ALA A 339 -10.98 16.15 -6.74
C ALA A 339 -12.10 15.52 -7.59
N ILE A 340 -11.73 14.69 -8.57
CA ILE A 340 -12.67 13.89 -9.37
C ILE A 340 -13.47 12.94 -8.48
N ASP A 341 -12.81 12.21 -7.57
CA ASP A 341 -13.48 11.29 -6.63
C ASP A 341 -14.48 12.02 -5.74
N LEU A 342 -14.08 13.14 -5.13
CA LEU A 342 -14.96 13.93 -4.28
C LEU A 342 -16.15 14.49 -5.05
N LEU A 343 -15.92 15.01 -6.26
CA LEU A 343 -16.98 15.50 -7.14
C LEU A 343 -17.96 14.37 -7.49
N TRP A 344 -17.45 13.20 -7.87
CA TRP A 344 -18.24 12.06 -8.31
C TRP A 344 -19.04 11.41 -7.19
N LEU A 345 -18.37 11.10 -6.08
CA LEU A 345 -18.97 10.37 -4.97
C LEU A 345 -19.88 11.24 -4.11
N LYS A 346 -19.49 12.51 -3.87
CA LYS A 346 -20.19 13.38 -2.93
C LYS A 346 -21.17 14.34 -3.59
N VAL A 347 -20.80 14.95 -4.71
CA VAL A 347 -21.61 15.99 -5.38
C VAL A 347 -22.54 15.34 -6.39
N LEU A 348 -22.00 14.65 -7.39
CA LEU A 348 -22.79 14.06 -8.47
C LEU A 348 -23.53 12.79 -8.04
N LYS A 349 -22.95 12.01 -7.12
CA LYS A 349 -23.50 10.73 -6.63
C LYS A 349 -23.82 9.75 -7.76
N TRP A 350 -22.96 9.74 -8.77
CA TRP A 350 -23.10 8.88 -9.93
C TRP A 350 -22.62 7.46 -9.63
N LYS A 351 -22.84 6.54 -10.60
CA LYS A 351 -22.47 5.13 -10.46
C LYS A 351 -20.95 4.99 -10.29
N VAL A 352 -20.52 4.34 -9.21
CA VAL A 352 -19.11 4.18 -8.85
C VAL A 352 -18.32 3.39 -9.89
N TRP A 353 -18.95 2.40 -10.51
CA TRP A 353 -18.31 1.59 -11.55
C TRP A 353 -17.82 2.40 -12.75
N LYS A 354 -18.44 3.54 -13.06
CA LYS A 354 -17.96 4.46 -14.08
C LYS A 354 -16.69 5.21 -13.66
N LEU A 355 -16.47 5.36 -12.36
CA LEU A 355 -15.26 5.97 -11.83
C LEU A 355 -14.04 5.07 -12.06
N PHE A 356 -14.20 3.74 -11.98
CA PHE A 356 -13.16 2.81 -12.41
C PHE A 356 -12.81 2.97 -13.91
N ALA A 357 -13.81 3.20 -14.77
CA ALA A 357 -13.52 3.48 -16.19
C ALA A 357 -12.67 4.74 -16.37
N ILE A 358 -12.91 5.79 -15.56
CA ILE A 358 -12.10 7.01 -15.59
C ILE A 358 -10.68 6.72 -15.12
N GLY A 359 -10.51 5.98 -14.01
CA GLY A 359 -9.20 5.59 -13.51
C GLY A 359 -8.37 4.81 -14.53
N PHE A 360 -8.96 3.76 -15.14
CA PHE A 360 -8.28 3.01 -16.22
C PHE A 360 -8.07 3.87 -17.49
N GLY A 361 -8.95 4.84 -17.76
CA GLY A 361 -8.78 5.81 -18.85
C GLY A 361 -7.54 6.70 -18.64
N PHE A 362 -7.26 7.09 -17.39
CA PHE A 362 -6.03 7.81 -17.07
C PHE A 362 -4.78 6.93 -17.18
N ILE A 363 -4.85 5.62 -16.83
CA ILE A 363 -3.73 4.68 -17.10
C ILE A 363 -3.51 4.56 -18.60
N LEU A 364 -4.57 4.44 -19.40
CA LEU A 364 -4.49 4.40 -20.85
C LEU A 364 -3.84 5.67 -21.41
N ALA A 365 -4.25 6.86 -20.93
CA ALA A 365 -3.67 8.13 -21.33
C ALA A 365 -2.17 8.20 -20.95
N TYR A 366 -1.82 7.79 -19.75
CA TYR A 366 -0.43 7.67 -19.31
C TYR A 366 0.40 6.79 -20.25
N ALA A 367 -0.06 5.56 -20.49
CA ALA A 367 0.67 4.61 -21.32
C ALA A 367 0.80 5.07 -22.78
N LEU A 368 -0.24 5.70 -23.35
CA LEU A 368 -0.18 6.30 -24.70
C LEU A 368 0.81 7.45 -24.73
N LEU A 369 0.77 8.36 -23.76
CA LEU A 369 1.71 9.47 -23.70
C LEU A 369 3.15 8.97 -23.56
N MET A 370 3.42 8.01 -22.68
CA MET A 370 4.75 7.39 -22.57
C MET A 370 5.19 6.75 -23.88
N TYR A 371 4.33 5.96 -24.51
CA TYR A 371 4.65 5.29 -25.77
C TYR A 371 5.06 6.27 -26.88
N PHE A 372 4.37 7.42 -27.01
CA PHE A 372 4.66 8.41 -28.03
C PHE A 372 5.77 9.41 -27.63
N THR A 373 6.03 9.59 -26.34
CA THR A 373 7.07 10.49 -25.84
C THR A 373 8.46 9.84 -25.88
N LEU A 374 8.54 8.52 -25.71
CA LEU A 374 9.79 7.78 -25.76
C LEU A 374 10.42 7.85 -27.16
N ASP A 375 11.37 8.77 -27.37
CA ASP A 375 12.13 8.90 -28.59
C ASP A 375 13.56 9.38 -28.28
N MET A 376 14.47 9.35 -29.25
CA MET A 376 15.84 9.81 -29.08
C MET A 376 15.89 11.34 -28.95
N GLY A 377 16.54 11.82 -27.88
CA GLY A 377 16.72 13.26 -27.65
C GLY A 377 15.52 13.96 -26.99
N VAL A 378 14.72 13.21 -26.26
CA VAL A 378 13.55 13.74 -25.53
C VAL A 378 13.96 14.65 -24.38
N ASN A 379 13.24 15.76 -24.21
CA ASN A 379 13.38 16.63 -23.06
C ASN A 379 12.64 16.04 -21.84
N ILE A 380 13.28 16.05 -20.67
CA ILE A 380 12.71 15.60 -19.38
C ILE A 380 11.33 16.21 -19.10
N GLU A 381 11.12 17.47 -19.52
CA GLU A 381 9.84 18.16 -19.33
C GLU A 381 8.63 17.47 -19.98
N GLN A 382 8.85 16.70 -21.03
CA GLN A 382 7.78 16.00 -21.76
C GLN A 382 7.20 14.83 -20.96
N PHE A 383 7.93 14.31 -19.96
CA PHE A 383 7.47 13.25 -19.07
C PHE A 383 6.55 13.77 -17.94
N ARG A 384 6.49 15.08 -17.70
CA ARG A 384 5.64 15.67 -16.66
C ARG A 384 4.16 15.32 -16.84
N LEU A 385 3.65 15.43 -18.05
CA LEU A 385 2.23 15.17 -18.34
C LEU A 385 1.85 13.68 -18.17
N PRO A 386 2.61 12.72 -18.69
CA PRO A 386 2.42 11.31 -18.40
C PRO A 386 2.36 11.02 -16.88
N ILE A 387 3.31 11.52 -16.10
CA ILE A 387 3.39 11.31 -14.67
C ILE A 387 2.16 11.91 -13.94
N ILE A 388 1.67 13.08 -14.36
CA ILE A 388 0.41 13.64 -13.84
C ILE A 388 -0.76 12.71 -14.13
N CYS A 389 -0.87 12.16 -15.33
CA CYS A 389 -1.94 11.20 -15.69
C CYS A 389 -1.86 9.93 -14.83
N ARG A 390 -0.65 9.40 -14.62
CA ARG A 390 -0.39 8.26 -13.73
C ARG A 390 -0.86 8.55 -12.30
N GLY A 391 -0.46 9.69 -11.75
CA GLY A 391 -0.88 10.11 -10.42
C GLY A 391 -2.41 10.21 -10.30
N ALA A 392 -3.08 10.80 -11.28
CA ALA A 392 -4.54 10.88 -11.30
C ALA A 392 -5.20 9.49 -11.35
N ALA A 393 -4.67 8.59 -12.18
CA ALA A 393 -5.14 7.21 -12.24
C ALA A 393 -5.04 6.49 -10.89
N TYR A 394 -3.86 6.57 -10.27
CA TYR A 394 -3.58 5.91 -9.00
C TYR A 394 -4.53 6.39 -7.89
N SER A 395 -4.66 7.70 -7.71
CA SER A 395 -5.52 8.25 -6.66
C SER A 395 -7.00 7.91 -6.87
N ILE A 396 -7.52 7.98 -8.11
CA ILE A 396 -8.90 7.61 -8.43
C ILE A 396 -9.13 6.13 -8.10
N LEU A 397 -8.28 5.24 -8.57
CA LEU A 397 -8.48 3.80 -8.35
C LEU A 397 -8.35 3.44 -6.87
N ALA A 398 -7.33 3.94 -6.16
CA ALA A 398 -7.09 3.63 -4.76
C ALA A 398 -8.26 4.09 -3.84
N ALA A 399 -8.70 5.35 -3.97
CA ALA A 399 -9.79 5.88 -3.15
C ALA A 399 -11.14 5.21 -3.48
N THR A 400 -11.42 5.01 -4.78
CA THR A 400 -12.64 4.31 -5.23
C THR A 400 -12.69 2.86 -4.77
N LEU A 401 -11.55 2.14 -4.82
CA LEU A 401 -11.44 0.75 -4.33
C LEU A 401 -11.72 0.65 -2.85
N MET A 402 -11.11 1.51 -2.02
CA MET A 402 -11.35 1.51 -0.58
C MET A 402 -12.80 1.83 -0.23
N TRP A 403 -13.39 2.81 -0.88
CA TRP A 403 -14.80 3.15 -0.69
C TRP A 403 -15.73 2.00 -1.14
N SER A 404 -15.47 1.41 -2.31
CA SER A 404 -16.27 0.29 -2.84
C SER A 404 -16.18 -0.95 -1.95
N LEU A 405 -15.01 -1.23 -1.39
CA LEU A 405 -14.82 -2.32 -0.42
C LEU A 405 -15.65 -2.07 0.85
N ASP A 406 -15.61 -0.84 1.38
CA ASP A 406 -16.37 -0.48 2.58
C ASP A 406 -17.88 -0.64 2.38
N GLU A 407 -18.42 -0.22 1.24
CA GLU A 407 -19.85 -0.39 0.90
C GLU A 407 -20.25 -1.85 0.61
N SER A 408 -19.29 -2.68 0.21
CA SER A 408 -19.56 -4.07 -0.19
C SER A 408 -19.52 -5.07 0.97
N VAL A 409 -18.98 -4.68 2.12
CA VAL A 409 -18.83 -5.57 3.28
C VAL A 409 -19.77 -5.17 4.43
N PRO A 410 -20.42 -6.15 5.11
CA PRO A 410 -21.40 -5.86 6.16
C PRO A 410 -20.76 -5.45 7.49
N ASP A 411 -19.53 -5.87 7.75
CA ASP A 411 -18.86 -5.72 9.04
C ASP A 411 -17.49 -5.09 8.88
N LEU A 412 -17.10 -4.26 9.85
CA LEU A 412 -15.80 -3.62 9.90
C LEU A 412 -14.64 -4.65 9.98
N GLU A 413 -14.86 -5.82 10.56
CA GLU A 413 -13.90 -6.93 10.57
C GLU A 413 -13.59 -7.41 9.15
N GLN A 414 -14.64 -7.60 8.34
CA GLN A 414 -14.48 -7.99 6.93
C GLN A 414 -13.84 -6.89 6.10
N PHE A 415 -14.09 -5.61 6.42
CA PHE A 415 -13.40 -4.50 5.79
C PHE A 415 -11.88 -4.57 5.99
N PHE A 416 -11.42 -4.79 7.24
CA PHE A 416 -9.98 -4.93 7.49
C PHE A 416 -9.37 -6.19 6.87
N MET A 417 -10.14 -7.27 6.77
CA MET A 417 -9.70 -8.44 6.01
C MET A 417 -9.59 -8.15 4.50
N GLY A 418 -10.51 -7.36 3.96
CA GLY A 418 -10.42 -6.86 2.59
C GLY A 418 -9.21 -5.97 2.36
N LEU A 419 -8.92 -5.06 3.28
CA LEU A 419 -7.72 -4.22 3.23
C LEU A 419 -6.43 -5.05 3.32
N PHE A 420 -6.40 -6.08 4.15
CA PHE A 420 -5.28 -7.01 4.21
C PHE A 420 -5.02 -7.67 2.85
N VAL A 421 -6.06 -8.19 2.22
CA VAL A 421 -5.95 -8.84 0.90
C VAL A 421 -5.56 -7.81 -0.17
N PHE A 422 -6.13 -6.61 -0.15
CA PHE A 422 -5.74 -5.51 -1.03
C PHE A 422 -4.24 -5.21 -0.92
N ASN A 423 -3.72 -5.05 0.30
CA ASN A 423 -2.30 -4.77 0.52
C ASN A 423 -1.38 -5.92 0.11
N ILE A 424 -1.84 -7.19 0.19
CA ILE A 424 -1.08 -8.31 -0.37
C ILE A 424 -0.97 -8.15 -1.89
N PHE A 425 -2.07 -7.89 -2.60
CA PHE A 425 -2.02 -7.69 -4.05
C PHE A 425 -1.18 -6.48 -4.44
N HIS A 426 -1.30 -5.37 -3.72
CA HIS A 426 -0.47 -4.19 -3.92
C HIS A 426 1.02 -4.53 -3.79
N MET A 427 1.42 -5.16 -2.69
CA MET A 427 2.81 -5.54 -2.45
C MET A 427 3.36 -6.50 -3.52
N TYR A 428 2.54 -7.48 -3.99
CA TYR A 428 3.01 -8.44 -4.98
C TYR A 428 2.87 -7.95 -6.41
N LEU A 429 1.74 -7.41 -6.81
CA LEU A 429 1.46 -7.11 -8.22
C LEU A 429 2.02 -5.76 -8.66
N ALA A 430 1.87 -4.71 -7.84
CA ALA A 430 2.54 -3.43 -8.09
C ALA A 430 4.01 -3.47 -7.67
N GLY A 431 4.33 -4.25 -6.64
CA GLY A 431 5.68 -4.40 -6.11
C GLY A 431 6.43 -5.61 -6.70
N ALA A 432 6.73 -6.60 -5.87
CA ALA A 432 7.71 -7.66 -6.15
C ALA A 432 7.47 -8.46 -7.44
N ALA A 433 6.24 -8.92 -7.70
CA ALA A 433 5.93 -9.68 -8.92
C ALA A 433 5.87 -8.76 -10.15
N GLY A 434 5.35 -7.52 -9.98
CA GLY A 434 5.42 -6.50 -11.02
C GLY A 434 6.86 -6.24 -11.43
N TYR A 435 7.73 -5.93 -10.47
CA TYR A 435 9.16 -5.78 -10.70
C TYR A 435 9.74 -6.96 -11.48
N GLY A 436 9.56 -8.19 -10.99
CA GLY A 436 10.12 -9.38 -11.64
C GLY A 436 9.57 -9.62 -13.05
N ILE A 437 8.27 -9.40 -13.29
CA ILE A 437 7.65 -9.61 -14.61
C ILE A 437 8.11 -8.52 -15.60
N TYR A 438 8.08 -7.25 -15.20
CA TYR A 438 8.46 -6.16 -16.08
C TYR A 438 9.96 -6.17 -16.40
N THR A 439 10.83 -6.49 -15.43
CA THR A 439 12.25 -6.68 -15.65
C THR A 439 12.52 -7.83 -16.63
N HIS A 440 11.83 -8.95 -16.44
CA HIS A 440 11.97 -10.11 -17.33
C HIS A 440 11.49 -9.80 -18.76
N TRP A 441 10.37 -9.11 -18.92
CA TRP A 441 9.91 -8.67 -20.24
C TRP A 441 10.90 -7.71 -20.89
N PHE A 442 11.41 -6.75 -20.12
CA PHE A 442 12.42 -5.81 -20.60
C PHE A 442 13.69 -6.54 -21.08
N SER A 443 14.25 -7.44 -20.26
CA SER A 443 15.42 -8.24 -20.62
C SER A 443 15.17 -9.10 -21.86
N THR A 444 13.99 -9.72 -21.96
CA THR A 444 13.62 -10.57 -23.10
C THR A 444 13.50 -9.75 -24.39
N PHE A 445 12.74 -8.66 -24.39
CA PHE A 445 12.56 -7.82 -25.57
C PHE A 445 13.86 -7.16 -25.99
N MET A 446 14.67 -6.71 -25.03
CA MET A 446 15.98 -6.13 -25.30
C MET A 446 16.92 -7.16 -25.96
N ASN A 447 16.97 -8.40 -25.45
CA ASN A 447 17.79 -9.47 -26.03
C ASN A 447 17.33 -9.84 -27.46
N ASP A 448 16.02 -9.89 -27.70
CA ASP A 448 15.45 -10.12 -29.03
C ASP A 448 15.82 -9.02 -30.01
N ASP A 449 15.79 -7.74 -29.58
CA ASP A 449 16.16 -6.61 -30.41
C ASP A 449 17.67 -6.60 -30.69
N ILE A 450 18.53 -6.89 -29.71
CA ILE A 450 19.98 -7.08 -29.89
C ILE A 450 20.26 -8.17 -30.91
N ALA A 451 19.57 -9.30 -30.84
CA ALA A 451 19.73 -10.41 -31.77
C ALA A 451 19.32 -10.03 -33.20
N ARG A 452 18.20 -9.28 -33.37
CA ARG A 452 17.76 -8.77 -34.68
C ARG A 452 18.74 -7.78 -35.27
N TYR A 453 19.27 -6.84 -34.50
CA TYR A 453 20.29 -5.89 -34.95
C TYR A 453 21.59 -6.59 -35.29
N GLY A 454 22.04 -7.57 -34.52
CA GLY A 454 23.21 -8.39 -34.81
C GLY A 454 23.11 -9.12 -36.16
N GLN A 455 21.93 -9.64 -36.51
CA GLN A 455 21.66 -10.23 -37.82
C GLN A 455 21.75 -9.21 -38.96
N GLN A 456 21.27 -8.00 -38.78
CA GLN A 456 21.36 -6.92 -39.77
C GLN A 456 22.78 -6.46 -39.98
N LEU A 457 23.62 -6.39 -38.95
CA LEU A 457 25.03 -6.03 -39.02
C LEU A 457 25.83 -7.00 -39.88
N THR A 458 25.59 -8.30 -39.82
CA THR A 458 26.23 -9.32 -40.63
C THR A 458 25.86 -9.20 -42.14
N LEU A 459 24.70 -8.62 -42.46
CA LEU A 459 24.20 -8.44 -43.81
C LEU A 459 24.68 -7.12 -44.47
N THR A 460 25.20 -6.15 -43.73
CA THR A 460 25.50 -4.79 -44.21
C THR A 460 26.94 -4.51 -44.54
N HIS A 461 27.80 -5.49 -44.80
CA HIS A 461 29.19 -5.31 -45.24
C HIS A 461 30.04 -4.34 -44.40
N ILE A 462 29.98 -4.47 -43.07
CA ILE A 462 30.81 -3.67 -42.19
C ILE A 462 32.28 -4.07 -42.38
N ASN A 463 33.14 -3.09 -42.57
CA ASN A 463 34.57 -3.30 -42.63
C ASN A 463 35.07 -3.69 -41.23
N MET A 464 35.11 -4.98 -40.94
CA MET A 464 35.39 -5.56 -39.61
C MET A 464 36.72 -5.09 -39.01
N GLN A 465 37.64 -4.56 -39.81
CA GLN A 465 38.93 -4.07 -39.32
C GLN A 465 38.87 -2.71 -38.62
N GLN A 466 37.78 -1.97 -38.80
CA GLN A 466 37.55 -0.64 -38.18
C GLN A 466 36.30 -0.58 -37.30
N PHE A 467 35.62 -1.72 -37.05
CA PHE A 467 34.41 -1.75 -36.25
C PHE A 467 34.73 -1.82 -34.76
N ASP A 468 34.50 -0.71 -34.06
CA ASP A 468 34.56 -0.67 -32.61
C ASP A 468 33.20 -1.14 -32.04
N PHE A 469 33.15 -2.37 -31.57
CA PHE A 469 31.93 -2.99 -31.01
C PHE A 469 31.44 -2.22 -29.78
N ASN A 470 32.33 -1.73 -28.91
CA ASN A 470 31.97 -1.02 -27.72
C ASN A 470 31.34 0.34 -28.04
N ALA A 471 31.97 1.12 -28.89
CA ALA A 471 31.40 2.40 -29.36
C ALA A 471 30.05 2.22 -30.07
N PHE A 472 29.90 1.13 -30.80
CA PHE A 472 28.63 0.78 -31.43
C PHE A 472 27.57 0.46 -30.37
N MET A 473 27.86 -0.42 -29.43
CA MET A 473 26.92 -0.78 -28.34
C MET A 473 26.52 0.45 -27.53
N ASP A 474 27.46 1.30 -27.14
CA ASP A 474 27.20 2.52 -26.38
C ASP A 474 26.24 3.49 -27.08
N SER A 475 26.31 3.55 -28.42
CA SER A 475 25.43 4.42 -29.22
C SER A 475 24.04 3.83 -29.47
N TYR A 476 23.93 2.51 -29.63
CA TYR A 476 22.66 1.85 -29.96
C TYR A 476 21.90 1.30 -28.75
N MET A 477 22.57 1.01 -27.64
CA MET A 477 21.94 0.47 -26.43
C MET A 477 20.75 1.30 -25.93
N PRO A 478 20.86 2.63 -25.80
CA PRO A 478 19.71 3.45 -25.38
C PRO A 478 18.50 3.35 -26.32
N SER A 479 18.79 3.20 -27.64
CA SER A 479 17.73 3.04 -28.65
C SER A 479 17.02 1.69 -28.50
N MET A 480 17.76 0.62 -28.26
CA MET A 480 17.20 -0.73 -28.03
C MET A 480 16.39 -0.78 -26.73
N MET A 481 16.88 -0.16 -25.66
CA MET A 481 16.14 -0.01 -24.40
C MET A 481 14.82 0.72 -24.62
N ASN A 482 14.83 1.84 -25.34
CA ASN A 482 13.60 2.58 -25.66
C ASN A 482 12.58 1.73 -26.42
N VAL A 483 13.04 0.92 -27.38
CA VAL A 483 12.15 0.03 -28.14
C VAL A 483 11.55 -1.04 -27.23
N ALA A 484 12.36 -1.67 -26.37
CA ALA A 484 11.87 -2.66 -25.40
C ALA A 484 10.84 -2.06 -24.46
N ILE A 485 11.09 -0.86 -23.92
CA ILE A 485 10.15 -0.15 -23.06
C ILE A 485 8.85 0.18 -23.82
N LYS A 486 8.92 0.65 -25.06
CA LYS A 486 7.73 0.89 -25.91
C LYS A 486 6.91 -0.38 -26.12
N GLN A 487 7.54 -1.53 -26.35
CA GLN A 487 6.82 -2.79 -26.53
C GLN A 487 5.99 -3.14 -25.28
N ILE A 488 6.55 -2.91 -24.09
CA ILE A 488 5.84 -3.15 -22.82
C ILE A 488 4.70 -2.15 -22.64
N TYR A 489 4.92 -0.85 -22.89
CA TYR A 489 3.82 0.13 -22.86
C TYR A 489 2.71 -0.21 -23.86
N GLY A 490 3.04 -0.82 -25.00
CA GLY A 490 2.05 -1.36 -25.93
C GLY A 490 1.13 -2.40 -25.28
N ILE A 491 1.66 -3.30 -24.45
CA ILE A 491 0.86 -4.27 -23.69
C ILE A 491 -0.02 -3.55 -22.66
N VAL A 492 0.54 -2.58 -21.94
CA VAL A 492 -0.19 -1.77 -20.95
C VAL A 492 -1.36 -1.01 -21.59
N ILE A 493 -1.17 -0.46 -22.79
CA ILE A 493 -2.22 0.22 -23.59
C ILE A 493 -3.38 -0.73 -23.88
N TRP A 494 -3.10 -1.94 -24.35
CA TRP A 494 -4.14 -2.92 -24.65
C TRP A 494 -4.93 -3.31 -23.40
N ILE A 495 -4.27 -3.64 -22.30
CA ILE A 495 -4.93 -4.05 -21.06
C ILE A 495 -5.77 -2.90 -20.48
N SER A 496 -5.21 -1.70 -20.38
CA SER A 496 -5.92 -0.53 -19.83
C SER A 496 -7.08 -0.08 -20.73
N GLY A 497 -6.92 -0.17 -22.06
CA GLY A 497 -7.98 0.10 -23.03
C GLY A 497 -9.15 -0.88 -22.90
N ILE A 498 -8.88 -2.17 -22.82
CA ILE A 498 -9.90 -3.21 -22.60
C ILE A 498 -10.63 -2.95 -21.26
N MET A 499 -9.93 -2.65 -20.19
CA MET A 499 -10.54 -2.38 -18.88
C MET A 499 -11.39 -1.11 -18.91
N THR A 500 -10.92 -0.06 -19.56
CA THR A 500 -11.69 1.18 -19.74
C THR A 500 -13.02 0.91 -20.47
N LEU A 501 -12.98 0.22 -21.62
CA LEU A 501 -14.16 -0.14 -22.39
C LEU A 501 -15.10 -1.07 -21.61
N LEU A 502 -14.54 -2.05 -20.90
CA LEU A 502 -15.30 -2.97 -20.05
C LEU A 502 -16.11 -2.22 -18.99
N PHE A 503 -15.49 -1.32 -18.23
CA PHE A 503 -16.17 -0.55 -17.18
C PHE A 503 -17.08 0.56 -17.75
N MET A 504 -16.83 1.04 -18.97
CA MET A 504 -17.79 1.88 -19.68
C MET A 504 -19.04 1.11 -20.09
N ALA A 505 -18.89 -0.11 -20.57
CA ALA A 505 -19.99 -0.96 -21.03
C ALA A 505 -20.78 -1.59 -19.89
N LEU A 506 -20.11 -1.96 -18.78
CA LEU A 506 -20.77 -2.61 -17.65
C LEU A 506 -21.68 -1.64 -16.90
N ASP A 507 -22.95 -2.02 -16.79
CA ASP A 507 -23.93 -1.37 -15.93
C ASP A 507 -24.20 -2.24 -14.70
N ILE A 508 -23.24 -2.23 -13.77
CA ILE A 508 -23.35 -2.98 -12.53
C ILE A 508 -24.29 -2.19 -11.60
N PRO A 509 -25.43 -2.79 -11.18
CA PRO A 509 -26.34 -2.10 -10.28
C PRO A 509 -25.60 -1.75 -8.98
N ALA A 510 -25.74 -0.50 -8.53
CA ALA A 510 -25.18 -0.06 -7.27
C ALA A 510 -25.74 -0.96 -6.16
N VAL A 511 -24.87 -1.67 -5.46
CA VAL A 511 -25.26 -2.45 -4.29
C VAL A 511 -25.54 -1.46 -3.17
N ARG A 512 -26.78 -1.05 -3.08
CA ARG A 512 -27.29 -0.40 -1.88
C ARG A 512 -27.43 -1.46 -0.80
N THR A 513 -26.33 -1.75 -0.11
CA THR A 513 -26.44 -2.42 1.18
C THR A 513 -27.02 -1.40 2.15
N ASN A 514 -28.32 -1.47 2.38
CA ASN A 514 -29.04 -0.71 3.40
C ASN A 514 -28.53 -0.99 4.84
N VAL A 515 -27.39 -1.63 4.99
CA VAL A 515 -26.85 -2.18 6.23
C VAL A 515 -26.23 -1.11 7.12
N ARG A 516 -25.92 0.09 6.62
CA ARG A 516 -25.14 1.08 7.37
C ARG A 516 -25.86 2.39 7.72
N LYS A 517 -27.15 2.41 7.86
CA LYS A 517 -27.86 3.62 8.33
C LYS A 517 -27.81 3.86 9.84
N VAL A 518 -27.10 3.05 10.61
CA VAL A 518 -27.04 3.16 12.07
C VAL A 518 -25.67 3.70 12.49
N PRO A 519 -25.58 4.64 13.45
CA PRO A 519 -24.30 5.09 14.02
C PRO A 519 -23.66 3.94 14.80
N MET A 520 -22.66 3.31 14.22
CA MET A 520 -22.31 1.91 14.44
C MET A 520 -21.22 1.63 15.46
N TRP A 521 -20.50 2.67 15.93
CA TRP A 521 -19.33 2.51 16.78
C TRP A 521 -19.58 1.74 18.10
N PRO A 522 -20.66 2.02 18.87
CA PRO A 522 -20.88 1.28 20.11
C PRO A 522 -21.39 -0.14 19.90
N VAL A 523 -22.23 -0.35 18.89
CA VAL A 523 -22.93 -1.63 18.67
C VAL A 523 -22.03 -2.66 18.01
N TYR A 524 -21.24 -2.28 16.99
CA TYR A 524 -20.30 -3.20 16.34
C TYR A 524 -19.06 -3.48 17.18
N GLY A 525 -18.56 -2.49 17.91
CA GLY A 525 -17.51 -2.73 18.88
C GLY A 525 -17.95 -3.81 19.89
N ILE A 526 -19.17 -3.72 20.43
CA ILE A 526 -19.70 -4.68 21.39
C ILE A 526 -20.02 -6.04 20.74
N GLU A 527 -20.56 -6.07 19.52
CA GLU A 527 -20.83 -7.33 18.81
C GLU A 527 -19.55 -8.02 18.34
N TYR A 528 -18.59 -7.26 17.85
CA TYR A 528 -17.26 -7.73 17.49
C TYR A 528 -16.54 -8.29 18.72
N LEU A 529 -16.58 -7.56 19.85
CA LEU A 529 -16.05 -8.00 21.13
C LEU A 529 -16.71 -9.28 21.64
N ALA A 530 -18.02 -9.38 21.50
CA ALA A 530 -18.75 -10.58 21.90
C ALA A 530 -18.42 -11.80 21.02
N ARG A 531 -18.14 -11.62 19.73
CA ARG A 531 -17.66 -12.68 18.83
C ARG A 531 -16.24 -13.11 19.17
N LEU A 532 -15.32 -12.16 19.40
CA LEU A 532 -13.93 -12.41 19.73
C LEU A 532 -13.75 -13.14 21.08
N THR A 533 -14.61 -12.87 22.05
CA THR A 533 -14.52 -13.50 23.39
C THR A 533 -15.18 -14.87 23.46
N GLY A 534 -15.76 -15.39 22.39
CA GLY A 534 -16.46 -16.69 22.37
C GLY A 534 -17.72 -16.78 23.24
N LYS A 535 -18.08 -15.69 23.92
CA LYS A 535 -19.22 -15.63 24.86
C LYS A 535 -20.57 -15.48 24.16
N LYS A 536 -20.62 -15.14 22.87
CA LYS A 536 -21.88 -14.79 22.18
C LYS A 536 -22.85 -15.96 22.02
N LYS A 537 -22.36 -17.16 21.74
CA LYS A 537 -23.24 -18.35 21.58
C LYS A 537 -23.97 -18.74 22.85
N ARG A 538 -23.36 -18.51 24.02
CA ARG A 538 -23.94 -18.90 25.34
C ARG A 538 -24.91 -17.87 25.87
N ASN A 539 -24.65 -16.58 25.70
CA ASN A 539 -25.47 -15.50 26.24
C ASN A 539 -26.70 -15.16 25.37
N LEU A 540 -26.61 -15.29 24.05
CA LEU A 540 -27.77 -15.13 23.16
C LEU A 540 -28.79 -16.27 23.35
N ARG A 541 -28.33 -17.50 23.60
CA ARG A 541 -29.23 -18.61 23.96
C ARG A 541 -29.90 -18.39 25.32
N LYS A 542 -29.20 -17.83 26.33
CA LYS A 542 -29.76 -17.46 27.63
C LYS A 542 -30.77 -16.30 27.52
N LYS A 543 -30.45 -15.22 26.76
CA LYS A 543 -31.37 -14.11 26.57
C LYS A 543 -32.62 -14.51 25.77
N LYS A 544 -32.48 -15.31 24.70
CA LYS A 544 -33.66 -15.86 24.00
C LYS A 544 -34.53 -16.70 24.91
N LYS A 545 -33.95 -17.54 25.77
CA LYS A 545 -34.74 -18.32 26.78
C LYS A 545 -35.43 -17.42 27.78
N ILE A 546 -34.84 -16.32 28.21
CA ILE A 546 -35.44 -15.38 29.17
C ILE A 546 -36.58 -14.58 28.51
N ILE A 547 -36.40 -14.13 27.28
CA ILE A 547 -37.42 -13.39 26.53
C ILE A 547 -38.62 -14.32 26.22
N VAL A 548 -38.36 -15.54 25.78
CA VAL A 548 -39.43 -16.53 25.54
C VAL A 548 -40.16 -16.88 26.83
N LYS A 549 -39.48 -17.03 27.98
CA LYS A 549 -40.14 -17.24 29.26
C LYS A 549 -41.01 -16.05 29.70
N ARG A 550 -40.56 -14.79 29.46
CA ARG A 550 -41.36 -13.59 29.75
C ARG A 550 -42.60 -13.49 28.84
N ILE A 551 -42.46 -13.77 27.55
CA ILE A 551 -43.58 -13.75 26.60
C ILE A 551 -44.62 -14.83 26.97
N VAL A 552 -44.17 -16.01 27.38
CA VAL A 552 -45.05 -17.10 27.80
C VAL A 552 -45.73 -16.80 29.14
N SER A 553 -45.06 -16.09 30.09
CA SER A 553 -45.67 -15.68 31.35
C SER A 553 -46.70 -14.57 31.18
N VAL A 554 -46.50 -13.65 30.23
CA VAL A 554 -47.49 -12.60 29.89
C VAL A 554 -48.73 -13.19 29.21
N LYS A 555 -48.55 -14.22 28.34
CA LYS A 555 -49.70 -14.94 27.74
C LYS A 555 -50.47 -15.87 28.70
N LYS A 556 -49.94 -16.17 29.86
CA LYS A 556 -50.67 -16.95 30.88
C LYS A 556 -51.48 -16.08 31.85
N ASN A 557 -51.26 -14.76 31.85
CA ASN A 557 -51.94 -13.79 32.72
C ASN A 557 -52.92 -12.89 31.95
N ILE A 558 -53.18 -13.19 30.69
CA ILE A 558 -54.30 -12.73 29.88
C ILE A 558 -55.20 -13.93 29.57
#